data_46faf4bc584efc9dfe521086ae77e067
#
_entry.id   46faf4bc584efc9dfe521086ae77e067
#
_cell.length_a   1.000
_cell.length_b   1.000
_cell.length_c   1.000
_cell.angle_alpha   90.00
_cell.angle_beta   90.00
_cell.angle_gamma   90.00
#
_symmetry.space_group_name_H-M   'P 1'
#
loop_
_entity.id
_entity.type
_entity.pdbx_description
1 polymer ?
#
loop_
_entity_poly.entity_id
_entity_poly.type
_entity_poly.pdbx_seq_one_letter_code
_entity_poly.pdbx_strand_id
1 'polypeptide(L)'
;FDLKNFFDYAIELDVKIETKRMFAFHPDIVMSAMAWPRHILDRIIDDVLDYIRPKATHKQQTLIRELEGMKQSPTFQEQWPNEAEDAFFKGRNWQDQIANIRPDEKLRIEDIYKQDNELYDWWMRIDRKHNQR
;
A
#
# COMPACT_ATOMS: atom_id res chain seq x y z
N PHE A 1 3.78 5.18 5.80
CA PHE A 1 3.75 6.47 5.09
C PHE A 1 2.47 7.21 5.40
N ASP A 2 2.58 8.43 5.88
CA ASP A 2 1.43 9.25 6.27
C ASP A 2 1.11 10.26 5.16
N LEU A 3 0.27 9.86 4.22
CA LEU A 3 -0.09 10.66 3.06
C LEU A 3 -0.87 11.93 3.46
N LYS A 4 -1.67 11.86 4.52
CA LYS A 4 -2.44 13.01 5.00
C LYS A 4 -1.53 14.12 5.53
N ASN A 5 -0.53 13.77 6.33
CA ASN A 5 0.45 14.74 6.83
C ASN A 5 1.31 15.30 5.71
N PHE A 6 1.72 14.48 4.77
CA PHE A 6 2.45 14.94 3.59
C PHE A 6 1.62 15.94 2.77
N PHE A 7 0.35 15.65 2.56
CA PHE A 7 -0.57 16.54 1.85
C PHE A 7 -0.73 17.88 2.58
N ASP A 8 -0.96 17.86 3.89
CA ASP A 8 -1.11 19.07 4.68
C ASP A 8 0.15 19.95 4.61
N TYR A 9 1.33 19.32 4.66
CA TYR A 9 2.60 20.03 4.52
C TYR A 9 2.74 20.70 3.14
N ALA A 10 2.34 20.01 2.08
CA ALA A 10 2.36 20.56 0.73
C ALA A 10 1.38 21.74 0.58
N ILE A 11 0.20 21.66 1.20
CA ILE A 11 -0.76 22.78 1.22
C ILE A 11 -0.16 23.99 1.94
N GLU A 12 0.44 23.76 3.11
CA GLU A 12 1.08 24.84 3.89
C GLU A 12 2.18 25.54 3.10
N LEU A 13 2.99 24.79 2.37
CA LEU A 13 4.07 25.34 1.52
C LEU A 13 3.56 25.88 0.19
N ASP A 14 2.30 25.67 -0.15
CA ASP A 14 1.69 26.05 -1.44
C ASP A 14 2.48 25.52 -2.64
N VAL A 15 2.92 24.26 -2.58
CA VAL A 15 3.68 23.61 -3.64
C VAL A 15 2.81 22.65 -4.45
N LYS A 16 3.18 22.49 -5.73
CA LYS A 16 2.54 21.52 -6.60
C LYS A 16 3.01 20.11 -6.22
N ILE A 17 2.04 19.20 -6.03
CA ILE A 17 2.33 17.78 -5.88
C ILE A 17 2.24 17.12 -7.25
N GLU A 18 3.33 16.54 -7.69
CA GLU A 18 3.36 15.65 -8.85
C GLU A 18 3.60 14.23 -8.35
N THR A 19 2.73 13.33 -8.75
CA THR A 19 2.80 11.94 -8.33
C THR A 19 2.91 11.03 -9.54
N LYS A 20 3.66 9.98 -9.37
CA LYS A 20 3.76 8.92 -10.38
C LYS A 20 3.60 7.58 -9.67
N ARG A 21 2.65 6.79 -10.15
CA ARG A 21 2.47 5.44 -9.63
C ARG A 21 3.59 4.56 -10.16
N MET A 22 4.35 3.99 -9.23
CA MET A 22 5.40 3.02 -9.54
C MET A 22 4.88 1.62 -9.25
N PHE A 23 5.10 0.70 -10.18
CA PHE A 23 4.77 -0.70 -9.94
C PHE A 23 5.91 -1.38 -9.21
N ALA A 24 5.57 -2.11 -8.14
CA ALA A 24 6.51 -3.00 -7.50
C ALA A 24 6.56 -4.31 -8.31
N PHE A 25 7.77 -4.72 -8.68
CA PHE A 25 8.00 -5.97 -9.40
C PHE A 25 8.52 -7.04 -8.46
N HIS A 26 8.40 -8.30 -8.89
CA HIS A 26 8.99 -9.40 -8.13
C HIS A 26 10.48 -9.12 -7.82
N PRO A 27 10.97 -9.34 -6.57
CA PRO A 27 10.26 -9.97 -5.45
C PRO A 27 9.45 -8.99 -4.56
N ASP A 28 9.42 -7.70 -4.84
CA ASP A 28 8.87 -6.67 -3.95
C ASP A 28 7.38 -6.40 -4.15
N ILE A 29 6.70 -7.19 -4.94
CA ILE A 29 5.28 -6.99 -5.28
C ILE A 29 4.38 -6.84 -4.05
N VAL A 30 4.71 -7.50 -2.94
CA VAL A 30 3.96 -7.42 -1.69
C VAL A 30 4.00 -6.02 -1.07
N MET A 31 4.99 -5.21 -1.42
CA MET A 31 5.14 -3.85 -0.91
C MET A 31 4.23 -2.84 -1.61
N SER A 32 3.55 -3.24 -2.67
CA SER A 32 2.61 -2.38 -3.38
C SER A 32 1.23 -2.42 -2.73
N ALA A 33 0.56 -1.29 -2.64
CA ALA A 33 -0.84 -1.22 -2.22
C ALA A 33 -1.76 -2.05 -3.13
N MET A 34 -1.38 -2.28 -4.37
CA MET A 34 -2.14 -3.10 -5.30
C MET A 34 -2.12 -4.60 -4.95
N ALA A 35 -1.31 -5.01 -3.96
CA ALA A 35 -1.36 -6.36 -3.40
C ALA A 35 -2.53 -6.57 -2.44
N TRP A 36 -3.12 -5.49 -1.92
CA TRP A 36 -4.18 -5.57 -0.90
C TRP A 36 -5.50 -6.04 -1.50
N PRO A 37 -6.40 -6.65 -0.69
CA PRO A 37 -7.76 -6.94 -1.13
C PRO A 37 -8.49 -5.67 -1.59
N ARG A 38 -9.35 -5.82 -2.60
CA ARG A 38 -10.08 -4.70 -3.17
C ARG A 38 -10.82 -3.86 -2.12
N HIS A 39 -11.53 -4.51 -1.21
CA HIS A 39 -12.33 -3.79 -0.21
C HIS A 39 -11.48 -2.98 0.77
N ILE A 40 -10.29 -3.47 1.12
CA ILE A 40 -9.35 -2.76 2.01
C ILE A 40 -8.71 -1.59 1.26
N LEU A 41 -8.24 -1.83 0.04
CA LEU A 41 -7.63 -0.80 -0.80
C LEU A 41 -8.59 0.36 -1.02
N ASP A 42 -9.82 0.06 -1.43
CA ASP A 42 -10.82 1.09 -1.71
C ASP A 42 -11.18 1.88 -0.46
N ARG A 43 -11.31 1.23 0.70
CA ARG A 43 -11.58 1.90 1.97
C ARG A 43 -10.47 2.88 2.34
N ILE A 44 -9.21 2.44 2.24
CA ILE A 44 -8.06 3.29 2.58
C ILE A 44 -7.97 4.47 1.61
N ILE A 45 -8.18 4.24 0.32
CA ILE A 45 -8.15 5.30 -0.68
C ILE A 45 -9.29 6.29 -0.43
N ASP A 46 -10.51 5.81 -0.18
CA ASP A 46 -11.65 6.67 0.10
C ASP A 46 -11.42 7.54 1.34
N ASP A 47 -10.85 6.96 2.40
CA ASP A 47 -10.51 7.72 3.61
C ASP A 47 -9.52 8.84 3.31
N VAL A 48 -8.49 8.58 2.52
CA VAL A 48 -7.52 9.60 2.11
C VAL A 48 -8.18 10.64 1.21
N LEU A 49 -8.98 10.23 0.22
CA LEU A 49 -9.66 11.16 -0.69
C LEU A 49 -10.65 12.07 0.04
N ASP A 50 -11.41 11.53 0.99
CA ASP A 50 -12.34 12.31 1.80
C ASP A 50 -11.61 13.38 2.62
N TYR A 51 -10.40 13.09 3.07
CA TYR A 51 -9.55 14.03 3.79
C TYR A 51 -8.99 15.13 2.89
N ILE A 52 -8.50 14.77 1.69
CA ILE A 52 -7.75 15.71 0.86
C ILE A 52 -8.61 16.54 -0.10
N ARG A 53 -9.73 15.98 -0.61
CA ARG A 53 -10.57 16.69 -1.59
C ARG A 53 -11.05 18.08 -1.14
N PRO A 54 -11.55 18.25 0.11
CA PRO A 54 -12.02 19.57 0.54
C PRO A 54 -10.92 20.64 0.61
N LYS A 55 -9.67 20.21 0.78
CA LYS A 55 -8.51 21.09 0.93
C LYS A 55 -7.72 21.29 -0.36
N ALA A 56 -7.92 20.43 -1.35
CA ALA A 56 -7.11 20.38 -2.56
C ALA A 56 -7.38 21.60 -3.46
N THR A 57 -6.31 22.14 -4.03
CA THR A 57 -6.36 23.11 -5.11
C THR A 57 -5.96 22.44 -6.43
N HIS A 58 -5.82 23.23 -7.51
CA HIS A 58 -5.34 22.69 -8.78
C HIS A 58 -3.92 22.08 -8.68
N LYS A 59 -3.14 22.47 -7.68
CA LYS A 59 -1.76 21.98 -7.48
C LYS A 59 -1.70 20.53 -6.99
N GLN A 60 -2.79 19.96 -6.45
CA GLN A 60 -2.82 18.60 -5.93
C GLN A 60 -3.68 17.65 -6.78
N GLN A 61 -4.16 18.07 -7.92
CA GLN A 61 -5.08 17.25 -8.74
C GLN A 61 -4.42 15.97 -9.28
N THR A 62 -3.12 15.97 -9.52
CA THR A 62 -2.40 14.77 -9.96
C THR A 62 -2.47 13.67 -8.91
N LEU A 63 -2.30 14.00 -7.63
CA LEU A 63 -2.42 13.04 -6.53
C LEU A 63 -3.83 12.44 -6.48
N ILE A 64 -4.86 13.27 -6.57
CA ILE A 64 -6.25 12.81 -6.55
C ILE A 64 -6.51 11.84 -7.70
N ARG A 65 -6.09 12.17 -8.92
CA ARG A 65 -6.26 11.32 -10.10
C ARG A 65 -5.54 9.98 -9.96
N GLU A 66 -4.33 9.98 -9.37
CA GLU A 66 -3.60 8.73 -9.12
C GLU A 66 -4.34 7.82 -8.13
N LEU A 67 -4.86 8.39 -7.04
CA LEU A 67 -5.63 7.62 -6.06
C LEU A 67 -6.93 7.06 -6.66
N GLU A 68 -7.65 7.86 -7.43
CA GLU A 68 -8.86 7.42 -8.14
C GLU A 68 -8.52 6.32 -9.15
N GLY A 69 -7.41 6.46 -9.87
CA GLY A 69 -6.92 5.47 -10.82
C GLY A 69 -6.62 4.13 -10.18
N MET A 70 -6.08 4.12 -8.95
CA MET A 70 -5.83 2.88 -8.20
C MET A 70 -7.13 2.15 -7.87
N LYS A 71 -8.22 2.86 -7.59
CA LYS A 71 -9.53 2.24 -7.36
C LYS A 71 -10.08 1.55 -8.61
N GLN A 72 -9.72 2.04 -9.79
CA GLN A 72 -10.21 1.53 -11.06
C GLN A 72 -9.29 0.45 -11.66
N SER A 73 -8.05 0.37 -11.19
CA SER A 73 -7.09 -0.62 -11.67
C SER A 73 -7.29 -1.95 -10.97
N PRO A 74 -7.12 -3.09 -11.65
CA PRO A 74 -7.22 -4.39 -10.99
C PRO A 74 -6.08 -4.59 -9.99
N THR A 75 -6.38 -5.22 -8.85
CA THR A 75 -5.37 -5.62 -7.88
C THR A 75 -4.57 -6.81 -8.40
N PHE A 76 -3.44 -7.10 -7.77
CA PHE A 76 -2.66 -8.28 -8.16
C PHE A 76 -3.43 -9.58 -7.95
N GLN A 77 -4.26 -9.65 -6.91
CA GLN A 77 -5.11 -10.82 -6.67
C GLN A 77 -6.18 -10.99 -7.75
N GLU A 78 -6.71 -9.88 -8.28
CA GLU A 78 -7.68 -9.92 -9.37
C GLU A 78 -7.04 -10.30 -10.70
N GLN A 79 -5.80 -9.84 -10.96
CA GLN A 79 -5.08 -10.16 -12.20
C GLN A 79 -4.52 -11.58 -12.20
N TRP A 80 -3.99 -12.04 -11.06
CA TRP A 80 -3.31 -13.32 -10.93
C TRP A 80 -3.82 -14.09 -9.71
N PRO A 81 -5.07 -14.56 -9.73
CA PRO A 81 -5.70 -15.17 -8.55
C PRO A 81 -5.01 -16.44 -8.05
N ASN A 82 -4.29 -17.15 -8.92
CA ASN A 82 -3.62 -18.39 -8.54
C ASN A 82 -2.17 -18.18 -8.09
N GLU A 83 -1.51 -17.12 -8.55
CA GLU A 83 -0.09 -16.89 -8.33
C GLU A 83 0.21 -15.79 -7.30
N ALA A 84 -0.77 -14.94 -6.99
CA ALA A 84 -0.54 -13.76 -6.17
C ALA A 84 -0.02 -14.10 -4.77
N GLU A 85 -0.60 -15.09 -4.09
CA GLU A 85 -0.17 -15.47 -2.74
C GLU A 85 1.29 -15.95 -2.73
N ASP A 86 1.69 -16.79 -3.69
CA ASP A 86 3.07 -17.26 -3.78
C ASP A 86 4.04 -16.11 -4.02
N ALA A 87 3.66 -15.16 -4.86
CA ALA A 87 4.46 -13.95 -5.10
C ALA A 87 4.59 -13.10 -3.83
N PHE A 88 3.52 -12.99 -3.05
CA PHE A 88 3.54 -12.24 -1.77
C PHE A 88 4.50 -12.89 -0.77
N PHE A 89 4.52 -14.21 -0.66
CA PHE A 89 5.42 -14.91 0.26
C PHE A 89 6.88 -14.84 -0.19
N LYS A 90 7.15 -14.87 -1.48
CA LYS A 90 8.50 -14.61 -2.00
C LYS A 90 8.97 -13.19 -1.65
N GLY A 91 8.09 -12.22 -1.83
CA GLY A 91 8.36 -10.82 -1.44
C GLY A 91 8.57 -10.66 0.06
N ARG A 92 7.75 -11.34 0.87
CA ARG A 92 7.92 -11.35 2.33
C ARG A 92 9.28 -11.92 2.72
N ASN A 93 9.67 -13.06 2.16
CA ASN A 93 10.96 -13.68 2.48
C ASN A 93 12.12 -12.75 2.14
N TRP A 94 12.03 -12.06 1.02
CA TRP A 94 13.01 -11.04 0.63
C TRP A 94 13.05 -9.89 1.63
N GLN A 95 11.88 -9.39 2.03
CA GLN A 95 11.78 -8.29 3.00
C GLN A 95 12.28 -8.71 4.37
N ASP A 96 12.06 -9.95 4.79
CA ASP A 96 12.59 -10.49 6.04
C ASP A 96 14.12 -10.50 6.05
N GLN A 97 14.76 -10.80 4.93
CA GLN A 97 16.22 -10.73 4.82
C GLN A 97 16.71 -9.28 5.02
N ILE A 98 16.04 -8.31 4.44
CA ILE A 98 16.35 -6.89 4.64
C ILE A 98 16.13 -6.50 6.11
N ALA A 99 15.02 -6.92 6.70
CA ALA A 99 14.68 -6.63 8.10
C ALA A 99 15.70 -7.21 9.07
N ASN A 100 16.26 -8.39 8.77
CA ASN A 100 17.30 -9.02 9.60
C ASN A 100 18.62 -8.21 9.62
N ILE A 101 18.90 -7.45 8.57
CA ILE A 101 20.06 -6.56 8.49
C ILE A 101 19.85 -5.33 9.40
N ARG A 102 18.62 -4.87 9.54
CA ARG A 102 18.25 -3.67 10.32
C ARG A 102 17.10 -3.99 11.27
N PRO A 103 17.32 -4.81 12.30
CA PRO A 103 16.22 -5.34 13.13
C PRO A 103 15.46 -4.27 13.91
N ASP A 104 16.10 -3.14 14.22
CA ASP A 104 15.49 -2.07 15.03
C ASP A 104 14.56 -1.16 14.22
N GLU A 105 14.56 -1.26 12.88
CA GLU A 105 13.76 -0.39 12.01
C GLU A 105 12.35 -0.90 11.71
N LYS A 106 11.99 -2.08 12.22
CA LYS A 106 10.65 -2.69 12.05
C LYS A 106 10.21 -2.75 10.58
N LEU A 107 11.04 -3.34 9.74
CA LEU A 107 10.86 -3.41 8.29
C LEU A 107 10.11 -4.66 7.82
N ARG A 108 9.63 -5.53 8.73
CA ARG A 108 8.86 -6.72 8.34
C ARG A 108 7.47 -6.32 7.84
N ILE A 109 6.92 -7.11 6.94
CA ILE A 109 5.57 -6.85 6.40
C ILE A 109 4.54 -6.75 7.54
N GLU A 110 4.61 -7.62 8.54
CA GLU A 110 3.74 -7.61 9.71
C GLU A 110 3.81 -6.28 10.46
N ASP A 111 5.00 -5.71 10.62
CA ASP A 111 5.21 -4.44 11.31
C ASP A 111 4.63 -3.27 10.52
N ILE A 112 4.77 -3.30 9.19
CA ILE A 112 4.24 -2.26 8.30
C ILE A 112 2.71 -2.31 8.31
N TYR A 113 2.12 -3.50 8.21
CA TYR A 113 0.67 -3.68 8.12
C TYR A 113 -0.06 -3.45 9.45
N LYS A 114 0.65 -3.42 10.58
CA LYS A 114 0.06 -3.07 11.89
C LYS A 114 -0.55 -1.68 11.95
N GLN A 115 -0.23 -0.82 11.01
CA GLN A 115 -0.83 0.51 10.92
C GLN A 115 -2.32 0.48 10.55
N ASP A 116 -2.82 -0.64 10.04
CA ASP A 116 -4.23 -0.84 9.72
C ASP A 116 -4.66 -2.24 10.16
N ASN A 117 -5.60 -2.32 11.10
CA ASN A 117 -6.02 -3.57 11.72
C ASN A 117 -6.59 -4.56 10.70
N GLU A 118 -7.41 -4.10 9.78
CA GLU A 118 -8.04 -4.96 8.77
C GLU A 118 -7.00 -5.53 7.81
N LEU A 119 -6.04 -4.70 7.40
CA LEU A 119 -4.93 -5.12 6.55
C LEU A 119 -4.03 -6.13 7.27
N TYR A 120 -3.70 -5.87 8.53
CA TYR A 120 -2.92 -6.79 9.35
C TYR A 120 -3.62 -8.13 9.51
N ASP A 121 -4.92 -8.14 9.81
CA ASP A 121 -5.70 -9.37 9.99
C ASP A 121 -5.76 -10.17 8.68
N TRP A 122 -5.94 -9.51 7.56
CA TRP A 122 -5.90 -10.16 6.25
C TRP A 122 -4.56 -10.87 6.02
N TRP A 123 -3.45 -10.16 6.23
CA TRP A 123 -2.11 -10.71 6.04
C TRP A 123 -1.86 -11.90 6.95
N MET A 124 -2.23 -11.82 8.23
CA MET A 124 -2.02 -12.89 9.20
C MET A 124 -2.85 -14.14 8.89
N ARG A 125 -4.02 -13.97 8.28
CA ARG A 125 -4.81 -15.14 7.83
C ARG A 125 -4.12 -15.89 6.69
N ILE A 126 -3.58 -15.15 5.72
CA ILE A 126 -2.82 -15.76 4.62
C ILE A 126 -1.57 -16.44 5.15
N ASP A 127 -0.83 -15.78 6.02
CA ASP A 127 0.40 -16.31 6.59
C ASP A 127 0.16 -17.61 7.35
N ARG A 128 -0.87 -17.66 8.19
CA ARG A 128 -1.24 -18.89 8.92
C ARG A 128 -1.62 -20.01 7.96
N LYS A 129 -2.41 -19.72 6.96
CA LYS A 129 -2.81 -20.70 5.94
C LYS A 129 -1.60 -21.28 5.22
N HIS A 130 -0.65 -20.43 4.86
CA HIS A 130 0.57 -20.84 4.15
C HIS A 130 1.51 -21.65 5.04
N ASN A 131 1.68 -21.27 6.30
CA ASN A 131 2.60 -21.91 7.25
C ASN A 131 2.09 -23.22 7.80
N GLN A 132 0.82 -23.58 7.60
CA GLN A 132 0.23 -24.85 7.99
C GLN A 132 0.46 -25.98 6.98
N ARG A 133 1.18 -25.72 5.91
CA ARG A 133 1.45 -26.72 4.88
C ARG A 133 2.70 -27.55 5.20
#